data_dae444997ca7d4df2c9b9b16a2144934
#
_entry.id   dae444997ca7d4df2c9b9b16a2144934
#
_cell.length_a   1.000
_cell.length_b   1.000
_cell.length_c   1.000
_cell.angle_alpha   90.00
_cell.angle_beta   90.00
_cell.angle_gamma   90.00
#
_symmetry.space_group_name_H-M   'P 1'
#
loop_
_entity.id
_entity.type
_entity.pdbx_description
1 polymer ?
#
loop_
_entity_poly.entity_id
_entity_poly.type
_entity_poly.pdbx_seq_one_letter_code
_entity_poly.pdbx_strand_id
1 'polypeptide(L)'
;HTLNQLALFNAHESMTILHGDVVHHNSMISNRDVVLVDFDLSALGEASDELILWMHRVLSQTNYDLVKLMKDHPYLQTARHKLVYLNFPNEIMRESLFYLKLNERQKLACYPFIQSIVAEWLHYKETLKNTIQTMTH
;
A
#
# COMPACT_ATOMS: atom_id res chain seq x y z
N HIS A 1 7.43 -15.22 20.93
CA HIS A 1 6.68 -15.10 19.65
C HIS A 1 7.15 -13.93 18.78
N THR A 2 7.45 -12.77 19.37
CA THR A 2 7.88 -11.57 18.64
C THR A 2 9.27 -11.69 18.01
N LEU A 3 10.20 -12.43 18.67
CA LEU A 3 11.57 -12.63 18.16
C LEU A 3 11.62 -13.57 16.95
N ASN A 4 10.72 -14.57 16.87
CA ASN A 4 10.63 -15.43 15.70
C ASN A 4 10.02 -14.74 14.49
N GLN A 5 9.15 -13.74 14.69
CA GLN A 5 8.64 -12.92 13.61
C GLN A 5 9.73 -12.00 13.05
N LEU A 6 10.57 -11.42 13.90
CA LEU A 6 11.73 -10.63 13.47
C LEU A 6 12.76 -11.47 12.70
N ALA A 7 12.92 -12.75 13.02
CA ALA A 7 13.81 -13.65 12.29
C ALA A 7 13.32 -13.98 10.87
N LEU A 8 12.00 -13.96 10.64
CA LEU A 8 11.42 -14.08 9.29
C LEU A 8 11.67 -12.81 8.43
N PHE A 9 11.89 -11.66 9.05
CA PHE A 9 12.28 -10.41 8.37
C PHE A 9 13.73 -10.42 7.88
N ASN A 10 14.56 -11.36 8.31
CA ASN A 10 15.95 -11.51 7.90
C ASN A 10 16.18 -12.42 6.68
N ALA A 11 15.12 -12.82 5.97
CA ALA A 11 15.28 -13.39 4.65
C ALA A 11 15.85 -12.30 3.74
N HIS A 12 17.13 -12.37 3.44
CA HIS A 12 17.90 -11.35 2.72
C HIS A 12 17.34 -11.12 1.31
N GLU A 13 16.40 -10.23 1.18
CA GLU A 13 16.11 -9.60 -0.09
C GLU A 13 17.21 -8.58 -0.38
N SER A 14 17.69 -8.52 -1.62
CA SER A 14 18.67 -7.52 -2.01
C SER A 14 18.00 -6.15 -2.10
N MET A 15 18.71 -5.12 -1.66
CA MET A 15 18.28 -3.72 -1.78
C MET A 15 18.26 -3.30 -3.25
N THR A 16 17.21 -2.61 -3.63
CA THR A 16 17.01 -2.06 -4.97
C THR A 16 16.44 -0.65 -4.90
N ILE A 17 16.34 0.01 -6.04
CA ILE A 17 15.67 1.31 -6.13
C ILE A 17 14.17 1.05 -6.26
N LEU A 18 13.39 1.58 -5.32
CA LEU A 18 11.94 1.57 -5.34
C LEU A 18 11.44 2.83 -6.02
N HIS A 19 10.35 2.73 -6.77
CA HIS A 19 9.64 3.89 -7.32
C HIS A 19 8.89 4.66 -6.22
N GLY A 20 8.24 3.95 -5.32
CA GLY A 20 7.53 4.50 -4.16
C GLY A 20 6.07 4.91 -4.44
N ASP A 21 5.66 5.03 -5.71
CA ASP A 21 4.28 5.39 -6.09
C ASP A 21 3.88 4.77 -7.44
N VAL A 22 3.92 3.44 -7.52
CA VAL A 22 3.52 2.70 -8.72
C VAL A 22 2.00 2.68 -8.83
N VAL A 23 1.45 3.63 -9.59
CA VAL A 23 0.03 3.79 -9.87
C VAL A 23 -0.17 4.07 -11.35
N HIS A 24 -1.41 3.90 -11.84
CA HIS A 24 -1.71 4.01 -13.27
C HIS A 24 -1.33 5.36 -13.89
N HIS A 25 -1.48 6.48 -13.19
CA HIS A 25 -1.11 7.80 -13.71
C HIS A 25 0.40 8.05 -13.76
N ASN A 26 1.20 7.23 -13.10
CA ASN A 26 2.67 7.22 -13.18
C ASN A 26 3.18 6.14 -14.14
N SER A 27 2.30 5.52 -14.93
CA SER A 27 2.63 4.48 -15.88
C SER A 27 2.20 4.91 -17.28
N MET A 28 3.12 4.78 -18.23
CA MET A 28 2.87 5.09 -19.66
C MET A 28 3.09 3.84 -20.49
N ILE A 29 2.24 3.64 -21.47
CA ILE A 29 2.42 2.56 -22.46
C ILE A 29 3.07 3.13 -23.71
N SER A 30 4.22 2.59 -24.07
CA SER A 30 4.97 2.96 -25.28
C SER A 30 5.45 1.70 -26.00
N ASN A 31 5.04 1.51 -27.25
CA ASN A 31 5.48 0.39 -28.09
C ASN A 31 5.42 -1.00 -27.43
N ARG A 32 4.36 -1.31 -26.71
CA ARG A 32 4.13 -2.53 -25.90
C ARG A 32 4.92 -2.60 -24.60
N ASP A 33 5.69 -1.58 -24.26
CA ASP A 33 6.38 -1.48 -22.98
C ASP A 33 5.61 -0.59 -22.01
N VAL A 34 5.75 -0.89 -20.71
CA VAL A 34 5.26 -0.02 -19.63
C VAL A 34 6.45 0.77 -19.11
N VAL A 35 6.35 2.09 -19.14
CA VAL A 35 7.35 3.00 -18.61
C VAL A 35 6.82 3.68 -17.37
N LEU A 36 7.59 3.64 -16.28
CA LEU A 36 7.27 4.37 -15.06
C LEU A 36 7.86 5.78 -15.14
N VAL A 37 7.07 6.75 -14.70
CA VAL A 37 7.47 8.16 -14.60
C VAL A 37 7.25 8.65 -13.18
N ASP A 38 7.77 9.82 -12.84
CA ASP A 38 7.63 10.45 -11.52
C ASP A 38 8.27 9.63 -10.39
N PHE A 39 9.60 9.72 -10.29
CA PHE A 39 10.41 9.07 -9.26
C PHE A 39 10.63 9.94 -8.01
N ASP A 40 9.81 10.95 -7.78
CA ASP A 40 9.98 11.89 -6.66
C ASP A 40 9.95 11.21 -5.28
N LEU A 41 9.25 10.07 -5.15
CA LEU A 41 9.18 9.27 -3.94
C LEU A 41 10.14 8.07 -3.94
N SER A 42 11.09 8.03 -4.87
CA SER A 42 12.03 6.91 -4.98
C SER A 42 12.93 6.80 -3.75
N ALA A 43 13.21 5.57 -3.38
CA ALA A 43 14.04 5.24 -2.22
C ALA A 43 14.78 3.92 -2.45
N LEU A 44 15.78 3.65 -1.60
CA LEU A 44 16.37 2.32 -1.52
C LEU A 44 15.54 1.44 -0.58
N GLY A 45 15.25 0.23 -1.00
CA GLY A 45 14.47 -0.73 -0.21
C GLY A 45 14.47 -2.11 -0.85
N GLU A 46 13.74 -3.01 -0.25
CA GLU A 46 13.53 -4.35 -0.79
C GLU A 46 12.37 -4.34 -1.79
N ALA A 47 12.42 -5.18 -2.84
CA ALA A 47 11.37 -5.23 -3.85
C ALA A 47 9.98 -5.51 -3.27
N SER A 48 9.89 -6.28 -2.21
CA SER A 48 8.64 -6.54 -1.48
C SER A 48 8.05 -5.28 -0.85
N ASP A 49 8.85 -4.27 -0.50
CA ASP A 49 8.35 -2.98 0.01
C ASP A 49 7.52 -2.24 -1.05
N GLU A 50 7.97 -2.27 -2.32
CA GLU A 50 7.21 -1.71 -3.44
C GLU A 50 5.85 -2.38 -3.61
N LEU A 51 5.81 -3.71 -3.48
CA LEU A 51 4.56 -4.47 -3.55
C LEU A 51 3.60 -4.09 -2.42
N ILE A 52 4.09 -3.92 -1.20
CA ILE A 52 3.26 -3.48 -0.06
C ILE A 52 2.72 -2.06 -0.29
N LEU A 53 3.53 -1.13 -0.77
CA LEU A 53 3.09 0.22 -1.10
C LEU A 53 2.00 0.21 -2.18
N TRP A 54 2.19 -0.59 -3.22
CA TRP A 54 1.18 -0.78 -4.27
C TRP A 54 -0.11 -1.40 -3.72
N MET A 55 0.00 -2.42 -2.85
CA MET A 55 -1.16 -3.08 -2.25
C MET A 55 -2.00 -2.11 -1.41
N HIS A 56 -1.38 -1.20 -0.64
CA HIS A 56 -2.11 -0.14 0.06
C HIS A 56 -3.00 0.69 -0.88
N ARG A 57 -2.47 1.03 -2.06
CA ARG A 57 -3.19 1.83 -3.05
C ARG A 57 -4.38 1.08 -3.64
N VAL A 58 -4.16 -0.18 -4.00
CA VAL A 58 -5.20 -1.00 -4.65
C VAL A 58 -6.27 -1.42 -3.64
N LEU A 59 -5.90 -1.82 -2.44
CA LEU A 59 -6.84 -2.26 -1.41
C LEU A 59 -7.86 -1.17 -1.05
N SER A 60 -7.43 0.08 -0.97
CA SER A 60 -8.33 1.21 -0.69
C SER A 60 -9.39 1.41 -1.78
N GLN A 61 -9.16 0.89 -2.98
CA GLN A 61 -10.08 0.97 -4.14
C GLN A 61 -10.91 -0.30 -4.37
N THR A 62 -10.61 -1.38 -3.62
CA THR A 62 -11.22 -2.70 -3.80
C THR A 62 -11.84 -3.24 -2.52
N ASN A 63 -12.40 -2.37 -1.70
CA ASN A 63 -13.05 -2.70 -0.43
C ASN A 63 -12.16 -3.53 0.51
N TYR A 64 -10.85 -3.34 0.44
CA TYR A 64 -9.85 -4.05 1.25
C TYR A 64 -9.94 -5.58 1.13
N ASP A 65 -10.32 -6.09 -0.04
CA ASP A 65 -10.41 -7.52 -0.31
C ASP A 65 -9.04 -8.14 -0.61
N LEU A 66 -8.28 -8.39 0.45
CA LEU A 66 -6.92 -8.94 0.35
C LEU A 66 -6.92 -10.35 -0.23
N VAL A 67 -7.91 -11.17 0.08
CA VAL A 67 -8.00 -12.56 -0.42
C VAL A 67 -8.09 -12.56 -1.93
N LYS A 68 -8.98 -11.74 -2.48
CA LYS A 68 -9.14 -11.60 -3.94
C LYS A 68 -7.88 -11.05 -4.59
N LEU A 69 -7.29 -10.01 -3.99
CA LEU A 69 -6.07 -9.40 -4.52
C LEU A 69 -4.93 -10.41 -4.62
N MET A 70 -4.68 -11.18 -3.58
CA MET A 70 -3.63 -12.21 -3.54
C MET A 70 -3.91 -13.35 -4.52
N LYS A 71 -5.18 -13.72 -4.71
CA LYS A 71 -5.59 -14.74 -5.68
C LYS A 71 -5.38 -14.28 -7.12
N ASP A 72 -5.76 -13.05 -7.42
CA ASP A 72 -5.65 -12.49 -8.78
C ASP A 72 -4.20 -12.18 -9.18
N HIS A 73 -3.31 -12.00 -8.19
CA HIS A 73 -1.91 -11.65 -8.38
C HIS A 73 -0.98 -12.58 -7.59
N PRO A 74 -0.72 -13.81 -8.07
CA PRO A 74 0.07 -14.80 -7.33
C PRO A 74 1.48 -14.37 -6.96
N TYR A 75 2.10 -13.46 -7.73
CA TYR A 75 3.43 -12.94 -7.43
C TYR A 75 3.49 -12.14 -6.12
N LEU A 76 2.35 -11.64 -5.62
CA LEU A 76 2.28 -10.96 -4.32
C LEU A 76 2.63 -11.88 -3.14
N GLN A 77 2.64 -13.20 -3.35
CA GLN A 77 3.11 -14.15 -2.33
C GLN A 77 4.56 -13.91 -1.91
N THR A 78 5.37 -13.31 -2.77
CA THR A 78 6.75 -12.91 -2.44
C THR A 78 6.82 -11.85 -1.34
N ALA A 79 5.76 -11.06 -1.15
CA ALA A 79 5.65 -10.06 -0.09
C ALA A 79 4.83 -10.53 1.13
N ARG A 80 4.47 -11.83 1.18
CA ARG A 80 3.61 -12.39 2.26
C ARG A 80 4.14 -12.11 3.66
N HIS A 81 5.44 -12.17 3.85
CA HIS A 81 6.11 -11.90 5.13
C HIS A 81 5.96 -10.45 5.61
N LYS A 82 5.56 -9.53 4.74
CA LYS A 82 5.35 -8.11 5.04
C LYS A 82 3.87 -7.69 5.09
N LEU A 83 2.93 -8.60 4.94
CA LEU A 83 1.49 -8.27 4.94
C LEU A 83 1.03 -7.54 6.21
N VAL A 84 1.72 -7.73 7.33
CA VAL A 84 1.45 -7.03 8.59
C VAL A 84 1.47 -5.50 8.44
N TYR A 85 2.26 -4.97 7.51
CA TYR A 85 2.32 -3.54 7.24
C TYR A 85 1.02 -2.97 6.63
N LEU A 86 0.17 -3.83 6.06
CA LEU A 86 -1.14 -3.42 5.55
C LEU A 86 -2.13 -3.04 6.67
N ASN A 87 -1.82 -3.35 7.92
CA ASN A 87 -2.62 -2.90 9.07
C ASN A 87 -2.47 -1.40 9.36
N PHE A 88 -1.51 -0.72 8.74
CA PHE A 88 -1.38 0.73 8.85
C PHE A 88 -2.30 1.46 7.88
N PRO A 89 -2.95 2.55 8.31
CA PRO A 89 -3.86 3.34 7.47
C PRO A 89 -3.06 4.26 6.52
N ASN A 90 -2.26 3.67 5.64
CA ASN A 90 -1.31 4.39 4.79
C ASN A 90 -1.96 5.44 3.91
N GLU A 91 -3.10 5.13 3.28
CA GLU A 91 -3.82 6.07 2.42
C GLU A 91 -4.38 7.26 3.21
N ILE A 92 -4.92 7.01 4.41
CA ILE A 92 -5.39 8.08 5.29
C ILE A 92 -4.23 8.99 5.68
N MET A 93 -3.10 8.44 6.07
CA MET A 93 -1.92 9.21 6.46
C MET A 93 -1.42 10.06 5.30
N ARG A 94 -1.32 9.50 4.12
CA ARG A 94 -0.89 10.17 2.91
C ARG A 94 -1.81 11.31 2.51
N GLU A 95 -3.10 11.07 2.44
CA GLU A 95 -4.10 12.08 2.07
C GLU A 95 -4.22 13.17 3.15
N SER A 96 -4.06 12.80 4.43
CA SER A 96 -4.04 13.77 5.53
C SER A 96 -2.83 14.70 5.45
N LEU A 97 -1.65 14.20 5.11
CA LEU A 97 -0.46 15.04 4.90
C LEU A 97 -0.65 16.02 3.75
N PHE A 98 -1.26 15.58 2.65
CA PHE A 98 -1.62 16.44 1.54
C PHE A 98 -2.64 17.50 1.96
N TYR A 99 -3.70 17.11 2.69
CA TYR A 99 -4.74 17.99 3.20
C TYR A 99 -4.18 19.14 4.06
N LEU A 100 -3.19 18.85 4.91
CA LEU A 100 -2.57 19.87 5.78
C LEU A 100 -1.88 21.01 5.00
N LYS A 101 -1.49 20.76 3.74
CA LYS A 101 -0.84 21.74 2.87
C LYS A 101 -1.84 22.63 2.11
N LEU A 102 -3.13 22.32 2.16
CA LEU A 102 -4.18 23.06 1.47
C LEU A 102 -4.53 24.35 2.20
N ASN A 103 -5.04 25.33 1.45
CA ASN A 103 -5.68 26.51 2.05
C ASN A 103 -7.08 26.16 2.61
N GLU A 104 -7.68 27.07 3.38
CA GLU A 104 -8.96 26.82 4.07
C GLU A 104 -10.11 26.45 3.09
N ARG A 105 -10.19 27.11 1.94
CA ARG A 105 -11.19 26.80 0.92
C ARG A 105 -11.03 25.39 0.35
N GLN A 106 -9.79 25.03 0.05
CA GLN A 106 -9.46 23.68 -0.45
C GLN A 106 -9.71 22.61 0.61
N LYS A 107 -9.40 22.88 1.87
CA LYS A 107 -9.68 21.99 3.01
C LYS A 107 -11.17 21.72 3.13
N LEU A 108 -12.02 22.74 3.05
CA LEU A 108 -13.47 22.57 3.08
C LEU A 108 -13.97 21.68 1.93
N ALA A 109 -13.41 21.87 0.74
CA ALA A 109 -13.78 21.05 -0.43
C ALA A 109 -13.33 19.58 -0.31
N CYS A 110 -12.16 19.33 0.30
CA CYS A 110 -11.58 17.99 0.44
C CYS A 110 -12.05 17.23 1.70
N TYR A 111 -12.60 17.92 2.69
CA TYR A 111 -12.98 17.30 3.97
C TYR A 111 -13.94 16.10 3.83
N PRO A 112 -15.00 16.14 3.00
CA PRO A 112 -15.87 14.98 2.78
C PRO A 112 -15.13 13.76 2.25
N PHE A 113 -14.13 13.96 1.39
CA PHE A 113 -13.29 12.87 0.88
C PHE A 113 -12.46 12.24 2.01
N ILE A 114 -11.80 13.05 2.84
CA ILE A 114 -11.05 12.55 4.01
C ILE A 114 -11.97 11.76 4.94
N GLN A 115 -13.16 12.28 5.23
CA GLN A 115 -14.14 11.56 6.06
C GLN A 115 -14.52 10.21 5.46
N SER A 116 -14.71 10.13 4.12
CA SER A 116 -15.10 8.90 3.45
C SER A 116 -14.02 7.82 3.51
N ILE A 117 -12.74 8.17 3.31
CA ILE A 117 -11.65 7.20 3.40
C ILE A 117 -11.42 6.72 4.82
N VAL A 118 -11.60 7.57 5.82
CA VAL A 118 -11.55 7.18 7.24
C VAL A 118 -12.67 6.21 7.59
N ALA A 119 -13.91 6.52 7.18
CA ALA A 119 -15.07 5.67 7.42
C ALA A 119 -14.90 4.28 6.78
N GLU A 120 -14.40 4.24 5.54
CA GLU A 120 -14.12 3.00 4.82
C GLU A 120 -13.05 2.17 5.51
N TRP A 121 -11.94 2.78 5.89
CA TRP A 121 -10.89 2.11 6.68
C TRP A 121 -11.43 1.52 7.98
N LEU A 122 -12.18 2.29 8.77
CA LEU A 122 -12.77 1.84 10.03
C LEU A 122 -13.74 0.67 9.83
N HIS A 123 -14.44 0.64 8.70
CA HIS A 123 -15.34 -0.45 8.36
C HIS A 123 -14.60 -1.76 8.06
N TYR A 124 -13.48 -1.71 7.35
CA TYR A 124 -12.77 -2.90 6.86
C TYR A 124 -11.56 -3.33 7.70
N LYS A 125 -11.02 -2.47 8.56
CA LYS A 125 -9.75 -2.71 9.27
C LYS A 125 -9.70 -4.03 10.06
N GLU A 126 -10.77 -4.41 10.74
CA GLU A 126 -10.80 -5.63 11.54
C GLU A 126 -10.82 -6.88 10.66
N THR A 127 -11.61 -6.87 9.59
CA THR A 127 -11.63 -7.96 8.61
C THR A 127 -10.27 -8.12 7.95
N LEU A 128 -9.64 -7.02 7.56
CA LEU A 128 -8.30 -7.03 6.98
C LEU A 128 -7.27 -7.60 7.95
N LYS A 129 -7.27 -7.15 9.19
CA LYS A 129 -6.38 -7.65 10.25
C LYS A 129 -6.52 -9.16 10.44
N ASN A 130 -7.76 -9.65 10.53
CA ASN A 130 -8.03 -11.09 10.68
C ASN A 130 -7.57 -11.88 9.46
N THR A 131 -7.77 -11.36 8.26
CA THR A 131 -7.30 -11.98 7.02
C THR A 131 -5.78 -12.08 7.00
N ILE A 132 -5.07 -11.02 7.37
CA ILE A 132 -3.60 -11.01 7.44
C ILE A 132 -3.12 -12.05 8.45
N GLN A 133 -3.72 -12.12 9.63
CA GLN A 133 -3.38 -13.13 10.64
C GLN A 133 -3.54 -14.55 10.10
N THR A 134 -4.62 -14.83 9.40
CA THR A 134 -4.87 -16.15 8.79
C THR A 134 -3.83 -16.48 7.72
N MET A 135 -3.43 -15.51 6.90
CA MET A 135 -2.46 -15.70 5.83
C MET A 135 -1.01 -15.85 6.32
N THR A 136 -0.68 -15.27 7.48
CA THR A 136 0.69 -15.25 8.02
C THR A 136 0.95 -16.31 9.09
N HIS A 137 -0.06 -17.03 9.46
CA HIS A 137 -0.02 -18.17 10.37
C HIS A 137 -0.49 -19.44 9.67
#